data_94429dda0d3d88825af16bb23b9df5bd
#
_entry.id   94429dda0d3d88825af16bb23b9df5bd
#
_cell.length_a   1.000
_cell.length_b   1.000
_cell.length_c   1.000
_cell.angle_alpha   90.00
_cell.angle_beta   90.00
_cell.angle_gamma   90.00
#
_symmetry.space_group_name_H-M   'P 1'
#
loop_
_entity.id
_entity.type
_entity.pdbx_description
1 polymer ?
#
loop_
_entity_poly.entity_id
_entity_poly.type
_entity_poly.pdbx_seq_one_letter_code
_entity_poly.pdbx_strand_id
1 'polypeptide(L)'
;MNVYIKAQESVCLVHPEIKIKDIMSLYCTDKDLEQKIKNQSVYHFIGDHDQRKCFSVLMLVEVIKQVDKTLDVINLGAEDFIVYYKRKQEESKIFH
;
A
#
# COMPACT_ATOMS: atom_id res chain seq x y z
N MET A 1 -3.89 -15.97 14.39
CA MET A 1 -4.26 -16.01 12.96
C MET A 1 -3.15 -15.39 12.14
N ASN A 2 -2.80 -16.04 11.05
CA ASN A 2 -1.70 -15.55 10.21
C ASN A 2 -2.21 -14.68 9.08
N VAL A 3 -1.47 -13.61 8.81
CA VAL A 3 -1.69 -12.76 7.64
C VAL A 3 -0.45 -12.83 6.79
N TYR A 4 -0.61 -13.18 5.53
CA TYR A 4 0.49 -13.27 4.58
C TYR A 4 0.49 -12.03 3.71
N ILE A 5 1.64 -11.38 3.60
CA ILE A 5 1.77 -10.18 2.79
C ILE A 5 2.90 -10.34 1.80
N LYS A 6 2.76 -9.69 0.65
CA LYS A 6 3.78 -9.73 -0.38
C LYS A 6 3.80 -8.41 -1.09
N ALA A 7 4.86 -7.63 -0.87
CA ALA A 7 5.08 -6.36 -1.54
C ALA A 7 6.04 -6.55 -2.69
N GLN A 8 5.85 -5.81 -3.77
CA GLN A 8 6.79 -5.74 -4.86
C GLN A 8 7.84 -4.69 -4.54
N GLU A 9 8.96 -4.71 -5.26
CA GLU A 9 10.03 -3.77 -4.99
C GLU A 9 9.65 -2.34 -5.35
N SER A 10 8.76 -2.15 -6.30
CA SER A 10 8.29 -0.81 -6.64
C SER A 10 6.85 -0.87 -7.14
N VAL A 11 6.12 0.21 -6.85
CA VAL A 11 4.73 0.35 -7.25
C VAL A 11 4.54 1.79 -7.75
N CYS A 12 3.76 1.95 -8.82
CA CYS A 12 3.46 3.27 -9.35
C CYS A 12 1.96 3.51 -9.24
N LEU A 13 1.58 4.61 -8.61
CA LEU A 13 0.18 4.94 -8.36
C LEU A 13 -0.13 6.32 -8.93
N VAL A 14 -1.41 6.53 -9.26
CA VAL A 14 -1.85 7.81 -9.82
C VAL A 14 -2.77 8.56 -8.86
N HIS A 15 -3.01 8.02 -7.68
CA HIS A 15 -3.80 8.70 -6.65
C HIS A 15 -2.93 8.90 -5.41
N PRO A 16 -3.14 10.01 -4.68
CA PRO A 16 -2.23 10.36 -3.59
C PRO A 16 -2.44 9.56 -2.31
N GLU A 17 -3.64 9.08 -2.07
CA GLU A 17 -3.88 8.30 -0.87
C GLU A 17 -3.53 6.84 -1.13
N ILE A 18 -2.68 6.29 -0.26
CA ILE A 18 -2.20 4.94 -0.43
C ILE A 18 -2.81 4.05 0.64
N LYS A 19 -3.48 3.00 0.21
CA LYS A 19 -4.00 1.97 1.10
C LYS A 19 -3.17 0.71 0.94
N ILE A 20 -3.26 -0.17 1.92
CA ILE A 20 -2.48 -1.40 1.88
C ILE A 20 -2.74 -2.17 0.58
N LYS A 21 -3.98 -2.23 0.13
CA LYS A 21 -4.31 -2.98 -1.09
C LYS A 21 -3.64 -2.43 -2.33
N ASP A 22 -3.20 -1.16 -2.30
CA ASP A 22 -2.57 -0.53 -3.46
C ASP A 22 -1.12 -0.93 -3.63
N ILE A 23 -0.48 -1.40 -2.57
CA ILE A 23 0.97 -1.58 -2.56
C ILE A 23 1.40 -3.00 -2.26
N MET A 24 0.50 -3.89 -1.90
CA MET A 24 0.87 -5.27 -1.63
C MET A 24 -0.30 -6.20 -1.79
N SER A 25 0.00 -7.48 -2.00
CA SER A 25 -0.98 -8.55 -1.92
C SER A 25 -1.08 -9.00 -0.47
N LEU A 26 -2.28 -9.38 -0.06
CA LEU A 26 -2.50 -9.76 1.33
C LEU A 26 -3.52 -10.90 1.38
N TYR A 27 -3.23 -11.90 2.18
CA TYR A 27 -4.13 -13.02 2.39
C TYR A 27 -4.37 -13.27 3.87
N CYS A 28 -5.62 -13.42 4.22
CA CYS A 28 -6.03 -13.77 5.58
C CYS A 28 -7.24 -14.69 5.46
N THR A 29 -7.33 -15.70 6.33
CA THR A 29 -8.45 -16.64 6.27
C THR A 29 -9.77 -16.00 6.67
N ASP A 30 -9.73 -14.98 7.53
CA ASP A 30 -10.93 -14.22 7.89
C ASP A 30 -11.10 -13.13 6.83
N LYS A 31 -12.08 -13.29 5.96
CA LYS A 31 -12.25 -12.40 4.81
C LYS A 31 -12.71 -11.00 5.21
N ASP A 32 -13.49 -10.87 6.28
CA ASP A 32 -13.89 -9.55 6.75
C ASP A 32 -12.67 -8.80 7.28
N LEU A 33 -11.82 -9.48 8.03
CA LEU A 33 -10.61 -8.90 8.55
C LEU A 33 -9.65 -8.55 7.40
N GLU A 34 -9.56 -9.41 6.41
CA GLU A 34 -8.73 -9.16 5.24
C GLU A 34 -9.12 -7.86 4.56
N GLN A 35 -10.41 -7.64 4.33
CA GLN A 35 -10.88 -6.41 3.70
C GLN A 35 -10.62 -5.19 4.58
N LYS A 36 -10.79 -5.34 5.87
CA LYS A 36 -10.53 -4.25 6.80
C LYS A 36 -9.07 -3.82 6.75
N ILE A 37 -8.16 -4.78 6.69
CA ILE A 37 -6.73 -4.49 6.60
C ILE A 37 -6.41 -3.85 5.26
N LYS A 38 -6.93 -4.41 4.17
CA LYS A 38 -6.65 -3.90 2.83
C LYS A 38 -7.06 -2.45 2.65
N ASN A 39 -8.06 -2.01 3.38
CA ASN A 39 -8.56 -0.65 3.24
C ASN A 39 -7.92 0.34 4.20
N GLN A 40 -6.94 -0.08 4.99
CA GLN A 40 -6.23 0.83 5.88
C GLN A 40 -5.35 1.78 5.07
N SER A 41 -5.42 3.06 5.42
CA SER A 41 -4.59 4.07 4.79
C SER A 41 -3.19 4.01 5.38
N VAL A 42 -2.18 4.08 4.52
CA VAL A 42 -0.79 4.00 4.93
C VAL A 42 -0.13 5.36 4.85
N TYR A 43 -0.43 6.13 3.82
CA TYR A 43 0.25 7.37 3.56
C TYR A 43 -0.56 8.21 2.59
N HIS A 44 -0.38 9.50 2.63
CA HIS A 44 -1.04 10.41 1.71
C HIS A 44 0.00 11.39 1.17
N PHE A 45 0.27 11.32 -0.13
CA PHE A 45 1.18 12.26 -0.77
C PHE A 45 0.56 13.63 -0.80
N ILE A 46 1.35 14.64 -0.47
CA ILE A 46 0.88 16.02 -0.44
C ILE A 46 1.58 16.78 -1.57
N GLY A 47 0.81 17.61 -2.25
CA GLY A 47 1.34 18.40 -3.33
C GLY A 47 0.84 17.92 -4.66
N ASP A 48 1.11 18.76 -5.68
CA ASP A 48 0.56 18.54 -7.01
C ASP A 48 1.69 18.25 -7.98
N HIS A 49 2.57 17.33 -7.63
CA HIS A 49 3.72 16.99 -8.45
C HIS A 49 4.08 15.52 -8.22
N ASP A 50 4.84 14.97 -9.14
CA ASP A 50 5.30 13.60 -9.03
C ASP A 50 6.22 13.46 -7.83
N GLN A 51 6.06 12.38 -7.08
CA GLN A 51 6.84 12.14 -5.88
C GLN A 51 7.16 10.66 -5.76
N ARG A 52 8.05 10.34 -4.83
CA ARG A 52 8.31 8.95 -4.50
C ARG A 52 8.64 8.87 -3.02
N LYS A 53 8.40 7.71 -2.44
CA LYS A 53 8.72 7.48 -1.04
C LYS A 53 9.11 6.03 -0.85
N CYS A 54 10.13 5.82 -0.06
CA CYS A 54 10.59 4.49 0.29
C CYS A 54 9.89 4.04 1.56
N PHE A 55 9.39 2.82 1.55
CA PHE A 55 8.69 2.24 2.69
C PHE A 55 9.38 0.97 3.15
N SER A 56 9.31 0.72 4.45
CA SER A 56 9.75 -0.55 5.02
C SER A 56 8.53 -1.39 5.32
N VAL A 57 8.62 -2.69 5.11
CA VAL A 57 7.53 -3.59 5.43
C VAL A 57 7.21 -3.55 6.92
N LEU A 58 8.17 -3.19 7.77
CA LEU A 58 7.90 -3.09 9.20
C LEU A 58 6.85 -2.04 9.52
N MET A 59 6.83 -0.94 8.76
CA MET A 59 5.81 0.08 8.94
C MET A 59 4.43 -0.50 8.66
N LEU A 60 4.33 -1.37 7.66
CA LEU A 60 3.05 -1.99 7.31
C LEU A 60 2.64 -3.03 8.34
N VAL A 61 3.61 -3.73 8.91
CA VAL A 61 3.32 -4.66 9.99
C VAL A 61 2.68 -3.91 11.16
N GLU A 62 3.18 -2.72 11.46
CA GLU A 62 2.60 -1.92 12.53
C GLU A 62 1.16 -1.51 12.21
N VAL A 63 0.89 -1.11 10.98
CA VAL A 63 -0.46 -0.74 10.57
C VAL A 63 -1.40 -1.94 10.72
N ILE A 64 -0.96 -3.11 10.29
CA ILE A 64 -1.76 -4.32 10.38
C ILE A 64 -2.04 -4.67 11.85
N LYS A 65 -1.03 -4.56 12.70
CA LYS A 65 -1.18 -4.87 14.11
C LYS A 65 -2.08 -3.86 14.83
N GLN A 66 -2.23 -2.67 14.30
CA GLN A 66 -3.19 -1.72 14.85
C GLN A 66 -4.63 -2.15 14.60
N VAL A 67 -4.86 -2.89 13.53
CA VAL A 67 -6.18 -3.43 13.24
C VAL A 67 -6.50 -4.55 14.22
N ASP A 68 -5.52 -5.45 14.42
CA ASP A 68 -5.67 -6.57 15.35
C ASP A 68 -4.28 -7.01 15.79
N LYS A 69 -3.94 -6.72 17.04
CA LYS A 69 -2.59 -6.97 17.55
C LYS A 69 -2.29 -8.44 17.74
N THR A 70 -3.29 -9.31 17.66
CA THR A 70 -3.06 -10.75 17.80
C THR A 70 -2.65 -11.41 16.49
N LEU A 71 -2.63 -10.66 15.39
CA LEU A 71 -2.26 -11.21 14.09
C LEU A 71 -0.76 -11.46 14.01
N ASP A 72 -0.40 -12.58 13.39
CA ASP A 72 0.97 -12.87 13.04
C ASP A 72 1.15 -12.53 11.56
N VAL A 73 2.07 -11.63 11.28
CA VAL A 73 2.29 -11.15 9.92
C VAL A 73 3.50 -11.86 9.33
N ILE A 74 3.29 -12.50 8.19
CA ILE A 74 4.34 -13.25 7.51
C ILE A 74 4.61 -12.58 6.17
N ASN A 75 5.83 -12.09 6.00
CA ASN A 75 6.21 -11.38 4.78
C ASN A 75 6.82 -12.36 3.78
N LEU A 76 6.20 -12.46 2.62
CA LEU A 76 6.67 -13.33 1.54
C LEU A 76 7.30 -12.53 0.41
N GLY A 77 7.38 -11.22 0.53
CA GLY A 77 7.87 -10.36 -0.53
C GLY A 77 9.05 -9.52 -0.10
N ALA A 78 9.19 -8.34 -0.72
CA ALA A 78 10.29 -7.43 -0.44
C ALA A 78 10.20 -6.86 0.96
N GLU A 79 11.35 -6.57 1.57
CA GLU A 79 11.39 -5.95 2.89
C GLU A 79 11.29 -4.45 2.81
N ASP A 80 11.75 -3.87 1.72
CA ASP A 80 11.65 -2.44 1.46
C ASP A 80 11.13 -2.28 0.05
N PHE A 81 10.38 -1.22 -0.18
CA PHE A 81 9.85 -0.96 -1.51
C PHE A 81 9.64 0.54 -1.71
N ILE A 82 9.56 0.95 -2.97
CA ILE A 82 9.40 2.35 -3.33
C ILE A 82 8.03 2.52 -3.97
N VAL A 83 7.31 3.53 -3.52
CA VAL A 83 6.04 3.90 -4.11
C VAL A 83 6.24 5.20 -4.87
N TYR A 84 5.93 5.18 -6.16
CA TYR A 84 5.97 6.36 -7.03
C TYR A 84 4.56 6.88 -7.17
N TYR A 85 4.39 8.16 -6.87
CA TYR A 85 3.13 8.83 -7.13
C TYR A 85 3.31 9.67 -8.39
N LYS A 86 2.55 9.32 -9.43
CA LYS A 86 2.56 10.05 -10.68
C LYS A 86 1.29 10.85 -10.76
N ARG A 87 1.44 12.16 -10.80
CA ARG A 87 0.29 13.02 -10.91
C ARG A 87 -0.48 12.70 -12.18
N LYS A 88 -1.80 12.59 -12.05
CA LYS A 88 -2.62 12.27 -13.20
C LYS A 88 -2.63 13.46 -14.13
N GLN A 89 -2.34 13.24 -15.40
CA GLN A 89 -2.36 14.28 -16.38
C GLN A 89 -3.66 14.23 -17.12
N GLU A 90 -4.14 15.41 -17.49
CA GLU A 90 -5.33 15.47 -18.31
C GLU A 90 -4.95 15.35 -19.74
N GLU A 91 -5.62 14.48 -20.43
CA GLU A 91 -5.27 14.23 -21.78
C GLU A 91 -6.08 14.96 -22.76
N SER A 92 -7.19 15.48 -22.33
CA SER A 92 -8.09 16.16 -23.25
C SER A 92 -7.44 17.30 -23.94
N LYS A 93 -6.40 17.84 -23.40
CA LYS A 93 -5.80 18.97 -24.02
C LYS A 93 -4.91 18.59 -25.14
N ILE A 94 -4.82 17.39 -25.46
CA ILE A 94 -3.99 17.07 -26.47
C ILE A 94 -4.62 17.01 -27.73
N PHE A 95 -5.31 17.11 -27.92
CA PHE A 95 -5.77 16.96 -29.09
C PHE A 95 -6.24 17.77 -29.70
N HIS A 96 -6.17 17.95 -29.83
CA HIS A 96 -6.63 18.66 -30.47
C HIS A 96 -6.46 18.95 -31.24
#